data_e67148ae0fb041280433ca589122599f
#
_entry.id   e67148ae0fb041280433ca589122599f
#
_cell.length_a   1.000
_cell.length_b   1.000
_cell.length_c   1.000
_cell.angle_alpha   90.00
_cell.angle_beta   90.00
_cell.angle_gamma   90.00
#
_symmetry.space_group_name_H-M   'P 1'
#
loop_
_entity.id
_entity.type
_entity.pdbx_description
1 polymer ?
#
loop_
_entity_poly.entity_id
_entity_poly.type
_entity_poly.pdbx_seq_one_letter_code
_entity_poly.pdbx_strand_id
1 'polypeptide(L)'
;FHVNLPFGIPAGPLLNERFTTAAFRMGFDLAVYKTVRSRAWGCNAFPNVLAVHPKNADGSLIPGSAELDEGVLADTRYELPISISNSFGVPSRDPDEWQPDMKKAIEAAGSGQLLVPSFQGSRVDGMDQDDYIADHVTTARLVCETGAGLMEMNTSCPNEGHNRLLCHDPHLVGRITEAVKNEIGDRPLVVKLAYIPNDADLEIMVKETAAHGTVQGFSTINTISAKLVDAHGNQALPGA
;
A
#
# COMPACT_ATOMS: atom_id res chain seq x y z
N PHE A 1 10.14 19.14 -0.79
CA PHE A 1 9.64 19.02 -2.17
C PHE A 1 8.56 20.06 -2.44
N HIS A 2 8.56 20.61 -3.63
CA HIS A 2 7.53 21.53 -4.10
C HIS A 2 6.78 20.89 -5.27
N VAL A 3 5.44 20.93 -5.22
CA VAL A 3 4.56 20.47 -6.30
C VAL A 3 3.63 21.63 -6.68
N ASN A 4 3.21 21.70 -7.95
CA ASN A 4 2.34 22.77 -8.41
C ASN A 4 0.94 22.63 -7.79
N LEU A 5 0.42 21.39 -7.74
CA LEU A 5 -0.86 21.06 -7.13
C LEU A 5 -0.70 19.79 -6.28
N PRO A 6 -1.05 19.79 -4.98
CA PRO A 6 -0.95 18.59 -4.14
C PRO A 6 -2.09 17.59 -4.44
N PHE A 7 -2.20 17.19 -5.69
CA PHE A 7 -3.20 16.27 -6.20
C PHE A 7 -2.55 15.19 -7.06
N GLY A 8 -2.88 13.92 -6.82
CA GLY A 8 -2.20 12.83 -7.49
C GLY A 8 -2.91 11.48 -7.40
N ILE A 9 -2.23 10.47 -7.89
CA ILE A 9 -2.72 9.09 -7.95
C ILE A 9 -1.92 8.24 -6.96
N PRO A 10 -2.59 7.56 -6.01
CA PRO A 10 -1.94 6.71 -5.01
C PRO A 10 -1.38 5.42 -5.62
N ALA A 11 -0.59 4.69 -4.82
CA ALA A 11 -0.07 3.37 -5.20
C ALA A 11 -1.22 2.40 -5.54
N GLY A 12 -1.09 1.73 -6.66
CA GLY A 12 -2.07 0.75 -7.17
C GLY A 12 -2.14 0.76 -8.69
N PRO A 13 -2.82 1.75 -9.31
CA PRO A 13 -3.04 1.75 -10.75
C PRO A 13 -1.81 2.12 -11.59
N LEU A 14 -0.83 2.82 -11.02
CA LEU A 14 0.37 3.24 -11.75
C LEU A 14 1.44 2.15 -11.74
N LEU A 15 1.28 1.16 -12.60
CA LEU A 15 2.03 -0.11 -12.58
C LEU A 15 3.51 0.01 -12.98
N ASN A 16 3.87 1.04 -13.74
CA ASN A 16 5.22 1.23 -14.29
C ASN A 16 5.40 2.67 -14.80
N GLU A 17 6.59 2.98 -15.38
CA GLU A 17 6.93 4.29 -15.94
C GLU A 17 5.88 4.82 -16.92
N ARG A 18 5.34 3.97 -17.79
CA ARG A 18 4.36 4.41 -18.79
C ARG A 18 3.09 4.97 -18.16
N PHE A 19 2.62 4.37 -17.06
CA PHE A 19 1.43 4.83 -16.33
C PHE A 19 1.72 6.10 -15.53
N THR A 20 2.88 6.19 -14.86
CA THR A 20 3.27 7.39 -14.11
C THR A 20 3.48 8.58 -15.02
N THR A 21 4.15 8.39 -16.15
CA THR A 21 4.33 9.43 -17.18
C THR A 21 3.00 9.88 -17.78
N ALA A 22 2.06 8.94 -18.01
CA ALA A 22 0.73 9.30 -18.47
C ALA A 22 -0.02 10.14 -17.43
N ALA A 23 0.06 9.79 -16.15
CA ALA A 23 -0.54 10.58 -15.05
C ALA A 23 0.02 12.01 -15.03
N PHE A 24 1.33 12.19 -15.12
CA PHE A 24 1.95 13.50 -15.20
C PHE A 24 1.47 14.32 -16.41
N ARG A 25 1.35 13.70 -17.59
CA ARG A 25 0.83 14.35 -18.80
C ARG A 25 -0.66 14.72 -18.69
N MET A 26 -1.42 14.02 -17.87
CA MET A 26 -2.83 14.31 -17.57
C MET A 26 -3.00 15.43 -16.55
N GLY A 27 -1.91 15.96 -15.98
CA GLY A 27 -1.93 17.08 -15.02
C GLY A 27 -1.96 16.69 -13.56
N PHE A 28 -1.67 15.43 -13.23
CA PHE A 28 -1.40 15.03 -11.84
C PHE A 28 0.04 15.41 -11.47
N ASP A 29 0.23 16.11 -10.35
CA ASP A 29 1.57 16.50 -9.91
C ASP A 29 2.18 15.54 -8.90
N LEU A 30 1.39 14.62 -8.35
CA LEU A 30 1.84 13.52 -7.52
C LEU A 30 1.49 12.18 -8.19
N ALA A 31 2.48 11.31 -8.36
CA ALA A 31 2.28 9.95 -8.84
C ALA A 31 3.00 8.96 -7.93
N VAL A 32 2.25 8.06 -7.32
CA VAL A 32 2.84 7.00 -6.50
C VAL A 32 3.04 5.76 -7.36
N TYR A 33 4.31 5.40 -7.57
CA TYR A 33 4.68 4.18 -8.30
C TYR A 33 4.16 2.95 -7.57
N LYS A 34 3.67 1.96 -8.31
CA LYS A 34 3.15 0.70 -7.76
C LYS A 34 4.12 0.10 -6.74
N THR A 35 3.60 -0.25 -5.57
CA THR A 35 4.37 -0.89 -4.50
C THR A 35 5.20 -2.05 -5.04
N VAL A 36 6.52 -2.01 -4.78
CA VAL A 36 7.50 -3.01 -5.17
C VAL A 36 7.98 -3.82 -3.97
N ARG A 37 8.62 -4.95 -4.25
CA ARG A 37 9.20 -5.86 -3.26
C ARG A 37 10.65 -6.17 -3.60
N SER A 38 11.37 -6.76 -2.65
CA SER A 38 12.77 -7.23 -2.79
C SER A 38 12.94 -8.34 -3.83
N ARG A 39 11.84 -8.91 -4.31
CA ARG A 39 11.79 -10.05 -5.24
C ARG A 39 10.53 -10.04 -6.07
N ALA A 40 10.52 -10.85 -7.13
CA ALA A 40 9.29 -11.12 -7.87
C ALA A 40 8.23 -11.72 -6.95
N TRP A 41 7.00 -11.21 -7.06
CA TRP A 41 5.85 -11.65 -6.26
C TRP A 41 4.62 -11.79 -7.14
N GLY A 42 4.01 -12.97 -7.12
CA GLY A 42 2.86 -13.29 -7.96
C GLY A 42 1.61 -12.51 -7.58
N CYS A 43 0.75 -12.31 -8.57
CA CYS A 43 -0.60 -11.83 -8.35
C CYS A 43 -1.46 -12.98 -7.80
N ASN A 44 -2.38 -12.69 -6.88
CA ASN A 44 -3.38 -13.65 -6.44
C ASN A 44 -4.26 -14.12 -7.62
N ALA A 45 -4.89 -15.27 -7.46
CA ALA A 45 -5.80 -15.82 -8.46
C ALA A 45 -6.97 -14.87 -8.77
N PHE A 46 -7.38 -14.81 -10.04
CA PHE A 46 -8.52 -14.01 -10.48
C PHE A 46 -9.86 -14.69 -10.11
N PRO A 47 -10.94 -13.89 -9.89
CA PRO A 47 -11.02 -12.43 -9.97
C PRO A 47 -10.38 -11.73 -8.77
N ASN A 48 -9.82 -10.53 -8.98
CA ASN A 48 -9.26 -9.70 -7.91
C ASN A 48 -10.10 -8.45 -7.64
N VAL A 49 -10.97 -8.09 -8.57
CA VAL A 49 -11.89 -6.95 -8.47
C VAL A 49 -13.31 -7.44 -8.72
N LEU A 50 -14.18 -7.20 -7.76
CA LEU A 50 -15.63 -7.40 -7.84
C LEU A 50 -16.34 -6.13 -7.40
N ALA A 51 -17.56 -5.92 -7.85
CA ALA A 51 -18.46 -4.94 -7.25
C ALA A 51 -18.82 -5.40 -5.83
N VAL A 52 -18.81 -4.46 -4.89
CA VAL A 52 -19.12 -4.70 -3.47
C VAL A 52 -20.42 -3.96 -3.14
N HIS A 53 -21.36 -4.65 -2.50
CA HIS A 53 -22.69 -4.15 -2.22
C HIS A 53 -22.92 -4.02 -0.70
N PRO A 54 -22.54 -2.88 -0.07
CA PRO A 54 -22.86 -2.62 1.32
C PRO A 54 -24.38 -2.58 1.55
N LYS A 55 -24.82 -2.94 2.76
CA LYS A 55 -26.25 -2.95 3.11
C LYS A 55 -26.88 -1.55 3.15
N ASN A 56 -26.07 -0.51 3.37
CA ASN A 56 -26.55 0.86 3.39
C ASN A 56 -26.97 1.32 1.99
N ALA A 57 -28.15 1.92 1.88
CA ALA A 57 -28.71 2.35 0.61
C ALA A 57 -27.89 3.41 -0.14
N ASP A 58 -27.05 4.17 0.58
CA ASP A 58 -26.13 5.16 0.04
C ASP A 58 -24.78 4.54 -0.41
N GLY A 59 -24.63 3.21 -0.26
CA GLY A 59 -23.41 2.48 -0.58
C GLY A 59 -22.26 2.67 0.43
N SER A 60 -22.52 3.33 1.56
CA SER A 60 -21.51 3.51 2.59
C SER A 60 -21.21 2.20 3.32
N LEU A 61 -19.95 1.95 3.59
CA LEU A 61 -19.46 0.86 4.42
C LEU A 61 -18.79 1.46 5.66
N ILE A 62 -19.34 1.16 6.83
CA ILE A 62 -18.83 1.71 8.09
C ILE A 62 -17.66 0.84 8.58
N PRO A 63 -16.44 1.37 8.66
CA PRO A 63 -15.29 0.63 9.17
C PRO A 63 -15.56 0.13 10.60
N GLY A 64 -15.26 -1.16 10.86
CA GLY A 64 -15.51 -1.79 12.16
C GLY A 64 -16.95 -2.21 12.41
N SER A 65 -17.86 -2.09 11.44
CA SER A 65 -19.23 -2.58 11.55
C SER A 65 -19.28 -4.11 11.49
N ALA A 66 -20.31 -4.72 12.10
CA ALA A 66 -20.52 -6.17 12.08
C ALA A 66 -20.66 -6.74 10.65
N GLU A 67 -21.13 -5.94 9.70
CA GLU A 67 -21.26 -6.32 8.30
C GLU A 67 -19.93 -6.78 7.69
N LEU A 68 -18.80 -6.18 8.09
CA LEU A 68 -17.47 -6.53 7.60
C LEU A 68 -17.07 -7.96 7.97
N ASP A 69 -17.47 -8.43 9.14
CA ASP A 69 -17.16 -9.76 9.66
C ASP A 69 -18.21 -10.81 9.23
N GLU A 70 -19.50 -10.41 9.15
CA GLU A 70 -20.59 -11.26 8.70
C GLU A 70 -20.45 -11.64 7.22
N GLY A 71 -20.11 -10.68 6.40
CA GLY A 71 -19.92 -10.82 4.96
C GLY A 71 -20.66 -9.75 4.16
N VAL A 72 -19.93 -9.08 3.29
CA VAL A 72 -20.45 -8.11 2.34
C VAL A 72 -20.61 -8.80 0.99
N LEU A 73 -21.76 -8.66 0.36
CA LEU A 73 -22.02 -9.25 -0.96
C LEU A 73 -21.08 -8.65 -2.00
N ALA A 74 -20.45 -9.52 -2.79
CA ALA A 74 -19.60 -9.12 -3.91
C ALA A 74 -19.88 -9.97 -5.15
N ASP A 75 -20.04 -9.31 -6.29
CA ASP A 75 -20.35 -9.95 -7.57
C ASP A 75 -19.84 -9.13 -8.76
N THR A 76 -20.35 -9.39 -9.95
CA THR A 76 -19.95 -8.70 -11.19
C THR A 76 -20.92 -7.59 -11.62
N ARG A 77 -21.88 -7.19 -10.79
CA ARG A 77 -22.84 -6.15 -11.08
C ARG A 77 -22.32 -4.79 -10.59
N TYR A 78 -21.80 -3.99 -11.48
CA TYR A 78 -21.23 -2.67 -11.18
C TYR A 78 -22.32 -1.59 -11.30
N GLU A 79 -23.03 -1.35 -10.19
CA GLU A 79 -24.10 -0.36 -10.08
C GLU A 79 -23.66 0.83 -9.21
N LEU A 80 -24.26 2.00 -9.44
CA LEU A 80 -23.98 3.19 -8.63
C LEU A 80 -24.77 3.14 -7.29
N PRO A 81 -24.15 3.59 -6.19
CA PRO A 81 -22.76 4.00 -6.02
C PRO A 81 -21.80 2.83 -6.11
N ILE A 82 -20.66 3.00 -6.81
CA ILE A 82 -19.72 1.92 -7.05
C ILE A 82 -18.76 1.80 -5.87
N SER A 83 -18.75 0.62 -5.25
CA SER A 83 -17.68 0.13 -4.39
C SER A 83 -17.03 -1.11 -5.03
N ILE A 84 -15.72 -1.25 -4.91
CA ILE A 84 -14.99 -2.37 -5.51
C ILE A 84 -14.05 -3.03 -4.51
N SER A 85 -13.80 -4.30 -4.72
CA SER A 85 -12.78 -5.05 -3.98
C SER A 85 -11.38 -4.82 -4.54
N ASN A 86 -10.37 -5.22 -3.77
CA ASN A 86 -8.98 -5.29 -4.18
C ASN A 86 -8.30 -6.48 -3.49
N SER A 87 -7.97 -7.51 -4.24
CA SER A 87 -7.27 -8.70 -3.72
C SER A 87 -6.09 -9.13 -4.61
N PHE A 88 -5.34 -8.18 -5.16
CA PHE A 88 -4.19 -8.50 -6.03
C PHE A 88 -3.00 -9.12 -5.28
N GLY A 89 -2.89 -9.00 -3.96
CA GLY A 89 -1.78 -9.54 -3.18
C GLY A 89 -0.47 -8.73 -3.30
N VAL A 90 -0.55 -7.49 -3.73
CA VAL A 90 0.60 -6.59 -3.95
C VAL A 90 1.69 -7.27 -4.81
N PRO A 91 1.37 -7.64 -6.06
CA PRO A 91 2.34 -8.26 -6.96
C PRO A 91 3.49 -7.30 -7.28
N SER A 92 4.68 -7.86 -7.46
CA SER A 92 5.88 -7.12 -7.85
C SER A 92 6.62 -7.89 -8.92
N ARG A 93 7.25 -7.17 -9.83
CA ARG A 93 8.29 -7.71 -10.70
C ARG A 93 9.57 -7.90 -9.90
N ASP A 94 10.55 -8.55 -10.51
CA ASP A 94 11.88 -8.66 -9.97
C ASP A 94 12.57 -7.28 -9.90
N PRO A 95 13.46 -7.02 -8.95
CA PRO A 95 14.25 -5.79 -8.89
C PRO A 95 14.98 -5.43 -10.19
N ASP A 96 15.53 -6.41 -10.88
CA ASP A 96 16.22 -6.20 -12.17
C ASP A 96 15.30 -5.59 -13.25
N GLU A 97 13.97 -5.78 -13.12
CA GLU A 97 12.98 -5.23 -14.02
C GLU A 97 12.43 -3.88 -13.52
N TRP A 98 12.05 -3.79 -12.23
CA TRP A 98 11.38 -2.58 -11.74
C TRP A 98 12.35 -1.44 -11.40
N GLN A 99 13.62 -1.70 -11.03
CA GLN A 99 14.57 -0.62 -10.73
C GLN A 99 14.85 0.28 -11.95
N PRO A 100 15.20 -0.26 -13.14
CA PRO A 100 15.41 0.58 -14.32
C PRO A 100 14.13 1.28 -14.81
N ASP A 101 12.97 0.69 -14.62
CA ASP A 101 11.68 1.29 -14.95
C ASP A 101 11.33 2.43 -13.98
N MET A 102 11.50 2.21 -12.68
CA MET A 102 11.28 3.22 -11.64
C MET A 102 12.23 4.43 -11.81
N LYS A 103 13.50 4.19 -12.18
CA LYS A 103 14.43 5.27 -12.48
C LYS A 103 13.92 6.16 -13.62
N LYS A 104 13.44 5.57 -14.70
CA LYS A 104 12.81 6.32 -15.81
C LYS A 104 11.57 7.08 -15.35
N ALA A 105 10.76 6.48 -14.47
CA ALA A 105 9.58 7.12 -13.91
C ALA A 105 9.93 8.36 -13.07
N ILE A 106 11.02 8.30 -12.29
CA ILE A 106 11.53 9.44 -11.52
C ILE A 106 12.02 10.55 -12.47
N GLU A 107 12.79 10.18 -13.50
CA GLU A 107 13.32 11.12 -14.49
C GLU A 107 12.24 11.79 -15.35
N ALA A 108 11.08 11.13 -15.50
CA ALA A 108 9.94 11.64 -16.27
C ALA A 108 9.11 12.71 -15.54
N ALA A 109 9.30 12.90 -14.24
CA ALA A 109 8.64 13.94 -13.47
C ALA A 109 9.17 15.32 -13.90
N GLY A 110 8.26 16.20 -14.33
CA GLY A 110 8.58 17.58 -14.71
C GLY A 110 8.71 18.51 -13.52
N SER A 111 8.97 19.78 -13.84
CA SER A 111 9.02 20.83 -12.79
C SER A 111 7.69 20.91 -12.04
N GLY A 112 7.74 20.85 -10.71
CA GLY A 112 6.56 20.84 -9.85
C GLY A 112 5.77 19.53 -9.88
N GLN A 113 6.37 18.45 -10.38
CA GLN A 113 5.83 17.09 -10.31
C GLN A 113 6.72 16.20 -9.46
N LEU A 114 6.15 15.21 -8.79
CA LEU A 114 6.87 14.34 -7.88
C LEU A 114 6.41 12.89 -8.04
N LEU A 115 7.38 12.02 -8.34
CA LEU A 115 7.18 10.58 -8.22
C LEU A 115 7.49 10.13 -6.79
N VAL A 116 6.61 9.35 -6.20
CA VAL A 116 6.76 8.73 -4.89
C VAL A 116 6.85 7.21 -5.10
N PRO A 117 8.02 6.59 -5.01
CA PRO A 117 8.14 5.14 -5.00
C PRO A 117 7.45 4.53 -3.78
N SER A 118 6.60 3.53 -3.99
CA SER A 118 6.01 2.75 -2.90
C SER A 118 6.67 1.37 -2.81
N PHE A 119 6.93 0.91 -1.59
CA PHE A 119 7.56 -0.38 -1.34
C PHE A 119 6.98 -1.08 -0.11
N GLN A 120 7.24 -2.36 0.03
CA GLN A 120 7.03 -3.15 1.25
C GLN A 120 7.98 -4.33 1.31
N GLY A 121 8.22 -4.84 2.50
CA GLY A 121 8.88 -6.13 2.68
C GLY A 121 7.98 -7.29 2.31
N SER A 122 8.62 -8.44 2.08
CA SER A 122 7.95 -9.71 1.83
C SER A 122 8.26 -10.67 2.98
N ARG A 123 7.24 -11.35 3.47
CA ARG A 123 7.42 -12.46 4.39
C ARG A 123 7.23 -13.76 3.63
N VAL A 124 8.18 -14.64 3.74
CA VAL A 124 8.11 -15.99 3.17
C VAL A 124 8.24 -17.04 4.29
N ASP A 125 7.81 -18.26 4.01
CA ASP A 125 7.90 -19.35 4.97
C ASP A 125 9.30 -19.51 5.55
N GLY A 126 9.38 -19.66 6.86
CA GLY A 126 10.63 -19.80 7.60
C GLY A 126 11.31 -18.50 8.02
N MET A 127 10.82 -17.34 7.58
CA MET A 127 11.31 -16.06 8.07
C MET A 127 10.77 -15.74 9.48
N ASP A 128 11.67 -15.32 10.34
CA ASP A 128 11.29 -14.72 11.62
C ASP A 128 10.98 -13.21 11.48
N GLN A 129 10.78 -12.54 12.61
CA GLN A 129 10.45 -11.11 12.60
C GLN A 129 11.64 -10.24 12.17
N ASP A 130 12.85 -10.63 12.52
CA ASP A 130 14.05 -9.86 12.18
C ASP A 130 14.38 -10.02 10.69
N ASP A 131 14.18 -11.20 10.12
CA ASP A 131 14.26 -11.43 8.67
C ASP A 131 13.25 -10.56 7.90
N TYR A 132 12.03 -10.44 8.42
CA TYR A 132 10.99 -9.59 7.81
C TYR A 132 11.35 -8.10 7.88
N ILE A 133 11.92 -7.64 8.99
CA ILE A 133 12.47 -6.27 9.09
C ILE A 133 13.60 -6.07 8.07
N ALA A 134 14.52 -7.02 7.99
CA ALA A 134 15.65 -6.97 7.06
C ALA A 134 15.20 -6.93 5.59
N ASP A 135 14.10 -7.60 5.23
CA ASP A 135 13.56 -7.55 3.88
C ASP A 135 12.97 -6.17 3.54
N HIS A 136 12.36 -5.47 4.51
CA HIS A 136 11.93 -4.07 4.33
C HIS A 136 13.14 -3.15 4.08
N VAL A 137 14.21 -3.32 4.85
CA VAL A 137 15.46 -2.57 4.68
C VAL A 137 16.07 -2.84 3.30
N THR A 138 16.12 -4.09 2.89
CA THR A 138 16.60 -4.48 1.56
C THR A 138 15.81 -3.83 0.45
N THR A 139 14.47 -3.86 0.55
CA THR A 139 13.60 -3.24 -0.45
C THR A 139 13.77 -1.71 -0.49
N ALA A 140 13.88 -1.06 0.67
CA ALA A 140 14.14 0.38 0.75
C ALA A 140 15.48 0.77 0.10
N ARG A 141 16.54 -0.02 0.31
CA ARG A 141 17.85 0.17 -0.34
C ARG A 141 17.73 0.10 -1.85
N LEU A 142 17.08 -0.94 -2.38
CA LEU A 142 16.83 -1.09 -3.81
C LEU A 142 16.06 0.09 -4.41
N VAL A 143 15.10 0.66 -3.66
CA VAL A 143 14.40 1.88 -4.06
C VAL A 143 15.36 3.09 -4.05
N CYS A 144 16.23 3.23 -3.04
CA CYS A 144 17.22 4.31 -3.00
C CYS A 144 18.15 4.30 -4.22
N GLU A 145 18.54 3.11 -4.70
CA GLU A 145 19.41 2.93 -5.86
C GLU A 145 18.81 3.46 -7.16
N THR A 146 17.49 3.62 -7.24
CA THR A 146 16.82 4.25 -8.39
C THR A 146 16.96 5.78 -8.43
N GLY A 147 17.50 6.40 -7.38
CA GLY A 147 17.58 7.84 -7.24
C GLY A 147 16.38 8.47 -6.54
N ALA A 148 15.53 7.67 -5.90
CA ALA A 148 14.38 8.15 -5.14
C ALA A 148 14.79 9.16 -4.05
N GLY A 149 14.17 10.35 -4.07
CA GLY A 149 14.39 11.39 -3.06
C GLY A 149 13.52 11.26 -1.80
N LEU A 150 12.44 10.49 -1.90
CA LEU A 150 11.53 10.09 -0.82
C LEU A 150 10.88 8.76 -1.19
N MET A 151 10.18 8.13 -0.25
CA MET A 151 9.46 6.90 -0.53
C MET A 151 8.27 6.68 0.39
N GLU A 152 7.32 5.86 -0.06
CA GLU A 152 6.17 5.40 0.73
C GLU A 152 6.37 3.93 1.10
N MET A 153 6.30 3.61 2.40
CA MET A 153 6.27 2.23 2.89
C MET A 153 4.82 1.80 3.10
N ASN A 154 4.39 0.77 2.38
CA ASN A 154 3.05 0.21 2.54
C ASN A 154 3.02 -0.76 3.73
N THR A 155 2.19 -0.44 4.74
CA THR A 155 1.95 -1.29 5.91
C THR A 155 0.53 -1.85 5.96
N SER A 156 -0.23 -1.64 4.89
CA SER A 156 -1.62 -2.09 4.78
C SER A 156 -1.76 -3.44 4.08
N CYS A 157 -0.67 -4.20 3.96
CA CYS A 157 -0.70 -5.57 3.48
C CYS A 157 -1.10 -6.52 4.62
N PRO A 158 -1.74 -7.65 4.32
CA PRO A 158 -1.90 -8.72 5.30
C PRO A 158 -0.53 -9.08 5.88
N ASN A 159 -0.44 -9.13 7.20
CA ASN A 159 0.73 -9.67 7.87
C ASN A 159 0.62 -11.19 7.75
N GLU A 160 1.34 -11.75 6.77
CA GLU A 160 1.26 -13.15 6.41
C GLU A 160 1.49 -14.04 7.63
N GLY A 161 0.53 -14.91 7.95
CA GLY A 161 0.52 -15.77 9.13
C GLY A 161 -0.26 -15.24 10.33
N HIS A 162 -0.75 -14.01 10.31
CA HIS A 162 -1.67 -13.46 11.30
C HIS A 162 -2.78 -12.71 10.54
N ASN A 163 -4.04 -12.93 10.90
CA ASN A 163 -5.22 -12.24 10.31
C ASN A 163 -5.26 -10.71 10.58
N ARG A 164 -4.10 -10.08 10.68
CA ARG A 164 -3.94 -8.65 10.94
C ARG A 164 -3.06 -8.01 9.89
N LEU A 165 -3.38 -6.78 9.53
CA LEU A 165 -2.51 -5.95 8.71
C LEU A 165 -1.27 -5.52 9.52
N LEU A 166 -0.14 -5.28 8.86
CA LEU A 166 1.08 -4.83 9.53
C LEU A 166 0.84 -3.55 10.34
N CYS A 167 0.07 -2.60 9.82
CA CYS A 167 -0.25 -1.34 10.53
C CYS A 167 -1.09 -1.51 11.80
N HIS A 168 -1.62 -2.71 12.07
CA HIS A 168 -2.29 -3.02 13.35
C HIS A 168 -1.31 -3.51 14.43
N ASP A 169 -0.01 -3.51 14.13
CA ASP A 169 1.08 -3.72 15.09
C ASP A 169 2.02 -2.49 15.08
N PRO A 170 1.65 -1.40 15.78
CA PRO A 170 2.40 -0.15 15.76
C PRO A 170 3.83 -0.29 16.28
N HIS A 171 4.09 -1.21 17.21
CA HIS A 171 5.45 -1.46 17.71
C HIS A 171 6.34 -2.12 16.65
N LEU A 172 5.80 -3.07 15.88
CA LEU A 172 6.53 -3.67 14.77
C LEU A 172 6.76 -2.64 13.65
N VAL A 173 5.77 -1.80 13.34
CA VAL A 173 5.95 -0.70 12.39
C VAL A 173 7.04 0.26 12.87
N GLY A 174 7.08 0.60 14.17
CA GLY A 174 8.13 1.41 14.77
C GLY A 174 9.53 0.82 14.53
N ARG A 175 9.73 -0.47 14.83
CA ARG A 175 11.00 -1.18 14.57
C ARG A 175 11.39 -1.20 13.10
N ILE A 176 10.43 -1.46 12.21
CA ILE A 176 10.68 -1.47 10.76
C ILE A 176 11.07 -0.08 10.28
N THR A 177 10.32 0.97 10.68
CA THR A 177 10.62 2.34 10.24
C THR A 177 11.95 2.85 10.76
N GLU A 178 12.36 2.47 11.97
CA GLU A 178 13.69 2.78 12.51
C GLU A 178 14.78 2.11 11.67
N ALA A 179 14.66 0.81 11.40
CA ALA A 179 15.63 0.08 10.59
C ALA A 179 15.72 0.63 9.16
N VAL A 180 14.56 0.90 8.53
CA VAL A 180 14.49 1.51 7.20
C VAL A 180 15.09 2.91 7.22
N LYS A 181 14.80 3.74 8.24
CA LYS A 181 15.34 5.10 8.33
C LYS A 181 16.86 5.12 8.47
N ASN A 182 17.43 4.18 9.20
CA ASN A 182 18.88 4.01 9.32
C ASN A 182 19.53 3.68 7.95
N GLU A 183 18.83 2.96 7.07
CA GLU A 183 19.31 2.64 5.72
C GLU A 183 19.17 3.82 4.75
N ILE A 184 18.01 4.49 4.74
CA ILE A 184 17.70 5.52 3.75
C ILE A 184 18.25 6.92 4.11
N GLY A 185 18.73 7.10 5.34
CA GLY A 185 19.30 8.36 5.84
C GLY A 185 18.25 9.47 5.92
N ASP A 186 18.59 10.65 5.42
CA ASP A 186 17.75 11.86 5.51
C ASP A 186 16.52 11.85 4.57
N ARG A 187 16.38 10.85 3.70
CA ARG A 187 15.23 10.78 2.79
C ARG A 187 13.93 10.68 3.57
N PRO A 188 12.92 11.50 3.24
CA PRO A 188 11.61 11.37 3.86
C PRO A 188 10.98 10.01 3.61
N LEU A 189 10.42 9.44 4.69
CA LEU A 189 9.64 8.23 4.68
C LEU A 189 8.17 8.57 4.96
N VAL A 190 7.28 8.15 4.08
CA VAL A 190 5.83 8.18 4.28
C VAL A 190 5.37 6.76 4.59
N VAL A 191 4.48 6.60 5.57
CA VAL A 191 3.89 5.29 5.88
C VAL A 191 2.43 5.27 5.44
N LYS A 192 2.08 4.30 4.59
CA LYS A 192 0.70 4.09 4.19
C LYS A 192 0.01 3.14 5.15
N LEU A 193 -1.07 3.64 5.76
CA LEU A 193 -1.88 2.95 6.74
C LEU A 193 -3.21 2.49 6.13
N ALA A 194 -3.74 1.37 6.60
CA ALA A 194 -5.15 1.04 6.52
C ALA A 194 -5.93 1.77 7.61
N TYR A 195 -7.23 1.50 7.69
CA TYR A 195 -8.04 1.97 8.80
C TYR A 195 -7.56 1.36 10.12
N ILE A 196 -7.28 2.22 11.10
CA ILE A 196 -6.95 1.82 12.48
C ILE A 196 -8.21 2.06 13.33
N PRO A 197 -8.80 1.00 13.91
CA PRO A 197 -10.16 1.08 14.48
C PRO A 197 -10.25 1.82 15.82
N ASN A 198 -9.13 2.10 16.48
CA ASN A 198 -9.14 2.80 17.76
C ASN A 198 -8.02 3.85 17.85
N ASP A 199 -8.31 4.92 18.58
CA ASP A 199 -7.40 6.06 18.74
C ASP A 199 -6.14 5.71 19.53
N ALA A 200 -6.21 4.75 20.46
CA ALA A 200 -5.06 4.35 21.25
C ALA A 200 -3.96 3.71 20.40
N ASP A 201 -4.31 2.82 19.45
CA ASP A 201 -3.35 2.24 18.52
C ASP A 201 -2.80 3.29 17.56
N LEU A 202 -3.63 4.27 17.14
CA LEU A 202 -3.17 5.39 16.31
C LEU A 202 -2.19 6.29 17.07
N GLU A 203 -2.45 6.59 18.35
CA GLU A 203 -1.53 7.34 19.20
C GLU A 203 -0.19 6.61 19.37
N ILE A 204 -0.23 5.29 19.58
CA ILE A 204 0.98 4.46 19.65
C ILE A 204 1.72 4.50 18.31
N MET A 205 1.00 4.37 17.18
CA MET A 205 1.59 4.46 15.84
C MET A 205 2.36 5.77 15.64
N VAL A 206 1.75 6.89 15.97
CA VAL A 206 2.39 8.21 15.87
C VAL A 206 3.58 8.32 16.80
N LYS A 207 3.47 7.81 18.02
CA LYS A 207 4.54 7.83 19.01
C LYS A 207 5.74 7.00 18.57
N GLU A 208 5.51 5.78 18.10
CA GLU A 208 6.57 4.84 17.68
C GLU A 208 7.24 5.23 16.35
N THR A 209 6.66 6.15 15.60
CA THR A 209 7.12 6.53 14.26
C THR A 209 7.43 8.03 14.14
N ALA A 210 6.44 8.87 13.90
CA ALA A 210 6.61 10.29 13.62
C ALA A 210 7.23 11.06 14.80
N ALA A 211 6.87 10.74 16.03
CA ALA A 211 7.45 11.36 17.22
C ALA A 211 8.94 10.99 17.41
N HIS A 212 9.35 9.82 16.94
CA HIS A 212 10.77 9.43 16.90
C HIS A 212 11.53 10.00 15.69
N GLY A 213 10.83 10.68 14.77
CA GLY A 213 11.45 11.26 13.57
C GLY A 213 11.76 10.25 12.46
N THR A 214 11.34 8.99 12.60
CA THR A 214 11.56 7.96 11.57
C THR A 214 10.63 8.12 10.38
N VAL A 215 9.44 8.71 10.58
CA VAL A 215 8.41 8.93 9.56
C VAL A 215 8.08 10.42 9.45
N GLN A 216 8.03 10.96 8.24
CA GLN A 216 7.75 12.36 7.94
C GLN A 216 6.31 12.60 7.46
N GLY A 217 5.55 11.52 7.21
CA GLY A 217 4.15 11.64 6.79
C GLY A 217 3.40 10.33 6.80
N PHE A 218 2.08 10.42 6.82
CA PHE A 218 1.19 9.27 6.68
C PHE A 218 0.32 9.43 5.44
N SER A 219 0.10 8.32 4.74
CA SER A 219 -0.86 8.19 3.65
C SER A 219 -2.04 7.34 4.16
N THR A 220 -3.24 7.92 4.17
CA THR A 220 -4.45 7.26 4.68
C THR A 220 -5.60 7.40 3.69
N ILE A 221 -6.42 6.44 3.61
CA ILE A 221 -6.32 5.05 4.03
C ILE A 221 -6.22 4.15 2.80
N ASN A 222 -5.72 2.92 2.95
CA ASN A 222 -5.74 1.94 1.87
C ASN A 222 -7.19 1.44 1.66
N THR A 223 -7.42 0.15 1.71
CA THR A 223 -8.75 -0.46 1.65
C THR A 223 -9.30 -0.72 3.05
N ILE A 224 -10.61 -0.89 3.16
CA ILE A 224 -11.27 -1.39 4.37
C ILE A 224 -11.29 -2.92 4.26
N SER A 225 -10.78 -3.60 5.28
CA SER A 225 -10.84 -5.06 5.35
C SER A 225 -12.28 -5.53 5.57
N ALA A 226 -12.74 -6.44 4.72
CA ALA A 226 -14.08 -7.03 4.82
C ALA A 226 -14.06 -8.47 4.33
N LYS A 227 -14.84 -9.33 4.95
CA LYS A 227 -15.16 -10.64 4.40
C LYS A 227 -16.09 -10.45 3.21
N LEU A 228 -15.69 -10.85 2.02
CA LEU A 228 -16.52 -10.75 0.82
C LEU A 228 -17.12 -12.11 0.47
N VAL A 229 -18.43 -12.13 0.25
CA VAL A 229 -19.18 -13.33 -0.01
C VAL A 229 -19.99 -13.23 -1.31
N ASP A 230 -20.21 -14.36 -1.97
CA ASP A 230 -21.15 -14.49 -3.08
C ASP A 230 -22.61 -14.54 -2.59
N ALA A 231 -23.56 -14.65 -3.51
CA ALA A 231 -24.98 -14.76 -3.20
C ALA A 231 -25.38 -16.03 -2.39
N HIS A 232 -24.47 -17.00 -2.28
CA HIS A 232 -24.64 -18.25 -1.52
C HIS A 232 -23.91 -18.23 -0.18
N GLY A 233 -23.22 -17.11 0.14
CA GLY A 233 -22.42 -16.97 1.36
C GLY A 233 -21.03 -17.60 1.30
N ASN A 234 -20.57 -18.07 0.13
CA ASN A 234 -19.22 -18.55 -0.05
C ASN A 234 -18.25 -17.39 -0.25
N GLN A 235 -16.98 -17.64 0.00
CA GLN A 235 -15.92 -16.65 -0.27
C GLN A 235 -15.94 -16.22 -1.75
N ALA A 236 -16.06 -14.92 -1.98
CA ALA A 236 -16.21 -14.38 -3.34
C ALA A 236 -14.88 -14.24 -4.09
N LEU A 237 -13.78 -14.01 -3.39
CA LEU A 237 -12.44 -13.81 -3.96
C LEU A 237 -11.51 -14.97 -3.60
N PRO A 238 -10.91 -15.66 -4.60
CA PRO A 238 -10.09 -16.86 -4.34
C PRO A 238 -8.75 -16.57 -3.66
N GLY A 239 -8.27 -15.33 -3.72
CA GLY A 239 -6.98 -14.91 -3.17
C GLY A 239 -7.07 -14.03 -1.92
N ALA A 240 -8.21 -14.01 -1.24
CA ALA A 240 -8.43 -13.15 -0.07
C ALA A 240 -8.66 -13.96 1.20
#